data_c108f745e13bf6ce1e1d3f80b79406a0
#
_entry.id   c108f745e13bf6ce1e1d3f80b79406a0
#
_cell.length_a   1.000
_cell.length_b   1.000
_cell.length_c   1.000
_cell.angle_alpha   90.00
_cell.angle_beta   90.00
_cell.angle_gamma   90.00
#
_symmetry.space_group_name_H-M   'P 1'
#
loop_
_entity.id
_entity.type
_entity.pdbx_description
1 polymer ?
#
loop_
_entity_poly.entity_id
_entity_poly.type
_entity_poly.pdbx_seq_one_letter_code
_entity_poly.pdbx_strand_id
1 'polypeptide(L)'
;MAERILLVEDEEKLARMVELELRYEGYEVEKAFDGRTGLERALTGEFDLILLDIMLPALSGMEVLRRLRKERQTPVILLTARDAVVDKVSGLDAGADDYVTKPFAIEELL
;
A
#
# COMPACT_ATOMS: atom_id res chain seq x y z
N MET A 1 21.51 -2.83 3.94
CA MET A 1 20.76 -2.74 2.70
C MET A 1 19.47 -1.98 2.94
N ALA A 2 19.01 -1.22 1.94
CA ALA A 2 17.78 -0.48 2.09
C ALA A 2 16.57 -1.41 2.03
N GLU A 3 15.57 -1.15 2.86
CA GLU A 3 14.30 -1.85 2.79
C GLU A 3 13.54 -1.41 1.54
N ARG A 4 12.80 -2.33 0.96
CA ARG A 4 12.06 -2.08 -0.27
C ARG A 4 10.57 -1.96 0.01
N ILE A 5 9.97 -0.88 -0.47
CA ILE A 5 8.55 -0.59 -0.28
C ILE A 5 7.86 -0.56 -1.64
N LEU A 6 6.74 -1.27 -1.74
CA LEU A 6 5.86 -1.16 -2.90
C LEU A 6 4.73 -0.20 -2.55
N LEU A 7 4.59 0.85 -3.34
CA LEU A 7 3.54 1.86 -3.17
C LEU A 7 2.52 1.70 -4.28
N VAL A 8 1.30 1.29 -3.93
CA VAL A 8 0.21 1.09 -4.90
C VAL A 8 -0.81 2.21 -4.69
N GLU A 9 -0.74 3.20 -5.55
CA GLU A 9 -1.55 4.43 -5.47
C GLU A 9 -1.76 4.98 -6.88
N ASP A 10 -3.01 5.18 -7.28
CA ASP A 10 -3.32 5.64 -8.64
C ASP A 10 -3.17 7.15 -8.84
N GLU A 11 -3.18 7.93 -7.77
CA GLU A 11 -2.95 9.37 -7.86
C GLU A 11 -1.46 9.64 -7.97
N GLU A 12 -0.99 9.95 -9.18
CA GLU A 12 0.44 10.04 -9.46
C GLU A 12 1.16 11.09 -8.64
N LYS A 13 0.54 12.24 -8.40
CA LYS A 13 1.17 13.32 -7.62
C LYS A 13 1.37 12.88 -6.17
N LEU A 14 0.37 12.24 -5.58
CA LEU A 14 0.48 11.74 -4.22
C LEU A 14 1.54 10.63 -4.14
N ALA A 15 1.53 9.71 -5.10
CA ALA A 15 2.51 8.64 -5.16
C ALA A 15 3.93 9.18 -5.24
N ARG A 16 4.14 10.21 -6.07
CA ARG A 16 5.47 10.81 -6.20
C ARG A 16 5.91 11.50 -4.91
N MET A 17 4.99 12.20 -4.25
CA MET A 17 5.31 12.87 -2.99
C MET A 17 5.72 11.85 -1.92
N VAL A 18 4.95 10.79 -1.78
CA VAL A 18 5.25 9.73 -0.80
C VAL A 18 6.57 9.05 -1.15
N GLU A 19 6.80 8.75 -2.43
CA GLU A 19 8.05 8.16 -2.89
C GLU A 19 9.25 9.00 -2.50
N LEU A 20 9.20 10.31 -2.77
CA LEU A 20 10.32 11.20 -2.48
C LEU A 20 10.63 11.23 -0.98
N GLU A 21 9.60 11.29 -0.14
CA GLU A 21 9.79 11.32 1.30
C GLU A 21 10.36 10.01 1.84
N LEU A 22 9.88 8.87 1.32
CA LEU A 22 10.39 7.57 1.73
C LEU A 22 11.84 7.36 1.28
N ARG A 23 12.18 7.81 0.08
CA ARG A 23 13.57 7.73 -0.41
C ARG A 23 14.49 8.61 0.42
N TYR A 24 14.00 9.76 0.86
CA TYR A 24 14.76 10.63 1.74
C TYR A 24 15.10 9.92 3.05
N GLU A 25 14.19 9.07 3.55
CA GLU A 25 14.40 8.30 4.77
C GLU A 25 15.25 7.04 4.54
N GLY A 26 15.70 6.81 3.32
CA GLY A 26 16.61 5.71 3.01
C GLY A 26 15.97 4.46 2.44
N TYR A 27 14.68 4.47 2.12
CA TYR A 27 13.99 3.33 1.54
C TYR A 27 14.11 3.30 0.02
N GLU A 28 14.07 2.11 -0.54
CA GLU A 28 13.87 1.94 -1.98
C GLU A 28 12.37 1.80 -2.22
N VAL A 29 11.85 2.51 -3.23
CA VAL A 29 10.40 2.55 -3.48
C VAL A 29 10.13 2.19 -4.95
N GLU A 30 9.19 1.27 -5.15
CA GLU A 30 8.64 0.99 -6.46
C GLU A 30 7.17 1.39 -6.45
N LYS A 31 6.68 2.01 -7.52
CA LYS A 31 5.30 2.47 -7.61
C LYS A 31 4.50 1.59 -8.56
N ALA A 32 3.23 1.38 -8.23
CA ALA A 32 2.24 0.80 -9.12
C ALA A 32 1.00 1.67 -9.06
N PHE A 33 0.33 1.88 -10.20
CA PHE A 33 -0.76 2.84 -10.30
C PHE A 33 -2.15 2.20 -10.42
N ASP A 34 -2.22 0.89 -10.36
CA ASP A 34 -3.47 0.14 -10.38
C ASP A 34 -3.32 -1.14 -9.56
N GLY A 35 -4.48 -1.74 -9.21
CA GLY A 35 -4.47 -2.91 -8.34
C GLY A 35 -3.89 -4.16 -8.98
N ARG A 36 -4.09 -4.33 -10.28
CA ARG A 36 -3.59 -5.52 -10.98
C ARG A 36 -2.05 -5.54 -11.02
N THR A 37 -1.46 -4.42 -11.43
CA THR A 37 0.00 -4.28 -11.44
C THR A 37 0.56 -4.39 -10.03
N GLY A 38 -0.13 -3.76 -9.06
CA GLY A 38 0.27 -3.83 -7.66
C GLY A 38 0.31 -5.26 -7.14
N LEU A 39 -0.71 -6.05 -7.45
CA LEU A 39 -0.74 -7.45 -7.04
C LEU A 39 0.38 -8.26 -7.69
N GLU A 40 0.60 -8.09 -8.99
CA GLU A 40 1.67 -8.79 -9.68
C GLU A 40 3.02 -8.51 -9.05
N ARG A 41 3.31 -7.26 -8.75
CA ARG A 41 4.57 -6.89 -8.12
C ARG A 41 4.66 -7.41 -6.69
N ALA A 42 3.58 -7.29 -5.93
CA ALA A 42 3.56 -7.77 -4.54
C ALA A 42 3.84 -9.27 -4.45
N LEU A 43 3.35 -10.05 -5.40
CA LEU A 43 3.52 -11.50 -5.41
C LEU A 43 4.97 -11.93 -5.68
N THR A 44 5.83 -11.04 -6.17
CA THR A 44 7.25 -11.39 -6.36
C THR A 44 7.96 -11.65 -5.04
N GLY A 45 7.44 -11.11 -3.93
CA GLY A 45 8.06 -11.27 -2.63
C GLY A 45 9.29 -10.40 -2.40
N GLU A 46 9.55 -9.44 -3.27
CA GLU A 46 10.74 -8.59 -3.19
C GLU A 46 10.60 -7.42 -2.22
N PHE A 47 9.44 -7.25 -1.60
CA PHE A 47 9.16 -6.06 -0.79
C PHE A 47 9.07 -6.40 0.69
N ASP A 48 9.54 -5.47 1.52
CA ASP A 48 9.47 -5.56 2.97
C ASP A 48 8.19 -4.95 3.52
N LEU A 49 7.56 -4.07 2.75
CA LEU A 49 6.32 -3.39 3.13
C LEU A 49 5.56 -2.99 1.88
N ILE A 50 4.23 -3.08 1.95
CA ILE A 50 3.36 -2.64 0.87
C ILE A 50 2.44 -1.54 1.42
N LEU A 51 2.43 -0.39 0.76
CA LEU A 51 1.47 0.68 1.02
C LEU A 51 0.42 0.58 -0.07
N LEU A 52 -0.82 0.33 0.30
CA LEU A 52 -1.86 -0.06 -0.64
C LEU A 52 -3.11 0.80 -0.49
N ASP A 53 -3.41 1.58 -1.52
CA ASP A 53 -4.65 2.34 -1.55
C ASP A 53 -5.84 1.38 -1.73
N ILE A 54 -6.94 1.65 -1.06
CA ILE A 54 -8.15 0.85 -1.19
C ILE A 54 -8.87 1.13 -2.52
N MET A 55 -8.95 2.39 -2.90
CA MET A 55 -9.68 2.83 -4.10
C MET A 55 -8.76 2.85 -5.32
N LEU A 56 -8.65 1.70 -5.99
CA LEU A 56 -7.76 1.55 -7.14
C LEU A 56 -8.52 1.15 -8.39
N PRO A 57 -8.05 1.57 -9.59
CA PRO A 57 -8.61 1.04 -10.83
C PRO A 57 -8.16 -0.40 -11.06
N ALA A 58 -8.85 -1.08 -11.95
CA ALA A 58 -8.63 -2.46 -12.39
C ALA A 58 -8.92 -3.50 -11.31
N LEU A 59 -8.38 -3.35 -10.11
CA LEU A 59 -8.59 -4.27 -9.00
C LEU A 59 -8.50 -3.47 -7.71
N SER A 60 -9.55 -3.50 -6.88
CA SER A 60 -9.57 -2.72 -5.65
C SER A 60 -8.47 -3.18 -4.69
N GLY A 61 -8.02 -2.26 -3.82
CA GLY A 61 -7.00 -2.59 -2.83
C GLY A 61 -7.41 -3.74 -1.91
N MET A 62 -8.69 -3.82 -1.55
CA MET A 62 -9.20 -4.91 -0.70
C MET A 62 -9.05 -6.26 -1.39
N GLU A 63 -9.33 -6.32 -2.71
CA GLU A 63 -9.19 -7.55 -3.45
C GLU A 63 -7.71 -7.92 -3.66
N VAL A 64 -6.86 -6.92 -3.88
CA VAL A 64 -5.41 -7.14 -3.92
C VAL A 64 -4.94 -7.79 -2.62
N LEU A 65 -5.38 -7.25 -1.49
CA LEU A 65 -4.99 -7.78 -0.18
C LEU A 65 -5.45 -9.23 0.00
N ARG A 66 -6.70 -9.52 -0.34
CA ARG A 66 -7.23 -10.89 -0.21
C ARG A 66 -6.42 -11.89 -1.02
N ARG A 67 -6.12 -11.54 -2.28
CA ARG A 67 -5.35 -12.41 -3.16
C ARG A 67 -3.92 -12.57 -2.69
N LEU A 68 -3.32 -11.47 -2.22
CA LEU A 68 -1.96 -11.51 -1.69
C LEU A 68 -1.85 -12.45 -0.49
N ARG A 69 -2.82 -12.39 0.42
CA ARG A 69 -2.80 -13.19 1.65
C ARG A 69 -2.93 -14.69 1.43
N LYS A 70 -3.35 -15.11 0.25
CA LYS A 70 -3.35 -16.53 -0.09
C LYS A 70 -1.95 -17.08 -0.31
N GLU A 71 -0.99 -16.22 -0.60
CA GLU A 71 0.35 -16.63 -0.97
C GLU A 71 1.46 -16.02 -0.12
N ARG A 72 1.24 -14.84 0.49
CA ARG A 72 2.29 -14.12 1.20
C ARG A 72 1.76 -13.39 2.43
N GLN A 73 2.65 -13.22 3.41
CA GLN A 73 2.35 -12.48 4.64
C GLN A 73 3.14 -11.17 4.73
N THR A 74 3.52 -10.61 3.59
CA THR A 74 4.22 -9.32 3.55
C THR A 74 3.41 -8.26 4.30
N PRO A 75 4.03 -7.46 5.16
CA PRO A 75 3.31 -6.40 5.87
C PRO A 75 2.62 -5.43 4.90
N VAL A 76 1.37 -5.10 5.18
CA VAL A 76 0.56 -4.20 4.35
C VAL A 76 -0.07 -3.13 5.23
N ILE A 77 0.12 -1.87 4.84
CA ILE A 77 -0.59 -0.73 5.42
C ILE A 77 -1.55 -0.22 4.37
N LEU A 78 -2.84 -0.17 4.71
CA LEU A 78 -3.86 0.34 3.82
C LEU A 78 -3.94 1.87 3.90
N LEU A 79 -4.06 2.51 2.75
CA LEU A 79 -4.27 3.94 2.64
C LEU A 79 -5.76 4.16 2.35
N THR A 80 -6.45 4.90 3.20
CA THR A 80 -7.91 5.03 3.12
C THR A 80 -8.34 6.50 3.09
N ALA A 81 -9.55 6.75 2.58
CA ALA A 81 -10.17 8.06 2.72
C ALA A 81 -10.55 8.28 4.19
N ARG A 82 -10.56 9.54 4.62
CA ARG A 82 -10.73 9.91 6.03
C ARG A 82 -12.02 9.37 6.67
N ASP A 83 -13.08 9.25 5.91
CA ASP A 83 -14.40 8.84 6.38
C ASP A 83 -14.75 7.38 6.05
N ALA A 84 -13.77 6.58 5.65
CA ALA A 84 -13.97 5.19 5.22
C ALA A 84 -13.84 4.21 6.40
N VAL A 85 -14.66 4.38 7.45
CA VAL A 85 -14.57 3.56 8.66
C VAL A 85 -14.85 2.08 8.35
N VAL A 86 -15.83 1.81 7.49
CA VAL A 86 -16.18 0.43 7.12
C VAL A 86 -15.01 -0.24 6.40
N ASP A 87 -14.31 0.51 5.54
CA ASP A 87 -13.16 0.00 4.82
C ASP A 87 -12.00 -0.34 5.76
N LYS A 88 -11.81 0.46 6.82
CA LYS A 88 -10.77 0.20 7.81
C LYS A 88 -11.00 -1.15 8.50
N VAL A 89 -12.23 -1.39 8.97
CA VAL A 89 -12.57 -2.65 9.65
C VAL A 89 -12.40 -3.81 8.69
N SER A 90 -12.93 -3.69 7.47
CA SER A 90 -12.82 -4.74 6.45
C SER A 90 -11.35 -5.01 6.08
N GLY A 91 -10.52 -3.96 6.02
CA GLY A 91 -9.11 -4.10 5.70
C GLY A 91 -8.35 -4.91 6.74
N LEU A 92 -8.58 -4.63 8.02
CA LEU A 92 -7.93 -5.37 9.10
C LEU A 92 -8.42 -6.83 9.12
N ASP A 93 -9.70 -7.05 8.90
CA ASP A 93 -10.26 -8.41 8.81
C ASP A 93 -9.70 -9.19 7.62
N ALA A 94 -9.38 -8.49 6.52
CA ALA A 94 -8.81 -9.13 5.34
C ALA A 94 -7.30 -9.41 5.47
N GLY A 95 -6.68 -8.99 6.58
CA GLY A 95 -5.29 -9.31 6.87
C GLY A 95 -4.29 -8.17 6.71
N ALA A 96 -4.76 -6.92 6.66
CA ALA A 96 -3.83 -5.78 6.71
C ALA A 96 -3.24 -5.65 8.12
N ASP A 97 -2.00 -5.18 8.20
CA ASP A 97 -1.35 -4.97 9.48
C ASP A 97 -1.76 -3.65 10.12
N ASP A 98 -2.10 -2.67 9.31
CA ASP A 98 -2.51 -1.36 9.79
C ASP A 98 -3.21 -0.58 8.67
N TYR A 99 -3.71 0.58 8.99
CA TYR A 99 -4.29 1.51 8.02
C TYR A 99 -3.94 2.94 8.41
N VAL A 100 -3.86 3.83 7.41
CA VAL A 100 -3.62 5.26 7.62
C VAL A 100 -4.61 6.04 6.76
N THR A 101 -5.27 7.04 7.35
CA THR A 101 -6.24 7.86 6.61
C THR A 101 -5.53 8.98 5.87
N LYS A 102 -6.02 9.27 4.66
CA LYS A 102 -5.54 10.39 3.86
C LYS A 102 -6.24 11.69 4.30
N PRO A 103 -5.58 12.83 4.25
CA PRO A 103 -4.13 12.99 4.02
C PRO A 103 -3.33 12.54 5.23
N PHE A 104 -2.12 12.06 4.99
CA PHE A 104 -1.26 11.54 6.06
C PHE A 104 0.13 12.18 5.99
N ALA A 105 0.81 12.20 7.14
CA ALA A 105 2.21 12.57 7.20
C ALA A 105 3.06 11.30 7.14
N ILE A 106 4.29 11.43 6.64
CA ILE A 106 5.17 10.26 6.48
C ILE A 106 5.46 9.60 7.84
N GLU A 107 5.49 10.37 8.91
CA GLU A 107 5.72 9.86 10.26
C GLU A 107 4.67 8.82 10.67
N GLU A 108 3.46 8.92 10.12
CA GLU A 108 2.40 7.95 10.42
C GLU A 108 2.67 6.60 9.78
N LEU A 109 3.47 6.57 8.71
CA LEU A 109 3.80 5.34 7.98
C LEU A 109 5.03 4.64 8.58
N LEU A 110 5.86 5.40 9.24
CA LEU A 110 7.11 4.91 9.81
C LEU A 110 7.01 4.70 11.30
#